data_4a663971a0db27ba729ad9a0910e340a
#
_entry.id   4a663971a0db27ba729ad9a0910e340a
#
_cell.length_a   1.000
_cell.length_b   1.000
_cell.length_c   1.000
_cell.angle_alpha   90.00
_cell.angle_beta   90.00
_cell.angle_gamma   90.00
#
_symmetry.space_group_name_H-M   'P 1'
#
loop_
_entity.id
_entity.type
_entity.pdbx_description
1 polymer ?
#
loop_
_entity_poly.entity_id
_entity_poly.type
_entity_poly.pdbx_seq_one_letter_code
_entity_poly.pdbx_strand_id
1 'polypeptide(L)'
;MTPPATDVLELHLETTTFLLNLEKQGLEDNTFTNGLGRDTTLIGNLLNVYARKRLLSSVDLDLGVFANMPFGHDTEVSQVRPIIRLQYRPIEQVTTVLGTLTGPHREFFDAVFDNANRFVRPLEQGAQVLVNSQHYRQDLFINWEQAFRGSATNRYDVGYAGQFLAGPFRFNAQAHWVHNGQALLKLDRSFNTADNLVTALGPELVVEPSAYFPALTWWRQAGIRATYLTSLNEPLAGGPAIRGRGYELSVWMDFSGWRPSVSFWRGRHFLSQQGDPEYAASNFPE
;
A
#
# COMPACT_ATOMS: atom_id res chain seq x y z
N MET A 1 -16.86 -30.46 -22.93
CA MET A 1 -17.46 -29.18 -23.31
C MET A 1 -17.68 -28.40 -22.03
N THR A 2 -16.91 -27.34 -21.80
CA THR A 2 -17.12 -26.41 -20.69
C THR A 2 -18.44 -25.66 -20.97
N PRO A 3 -19.36 -25.53 -20.01
CA PRO A 3 -20.57 -24.76 -20.23
C PRO A 3 -20.19 -23.34 -20.63
N PRO A 4 -20.96 -22.70 -21.53
CA PRO A 4 -20.69 -21.34 -21.92
C PRO A 4 -20.68 -20.47 -20.68
N ALA A 5 -19.67 -19.58 -20.61
CA ALA A 5 -19.61 -18.58 -19.56
C ALA A 5 -20.96 -17.87 -19.53
N THR A 6 -21.66 -17.95 -18.38
CA THR A 6 -22.91 -17.22 -18.21
C THR A 6 -22.64 -15.76 -18.52
N ASP A 7 -23.38 -15.17 -19.45
CA ASP A 7 -23.26 -13.76 -19.89
C ASP A 7 -23.80 -12.84 -18.79
N VAL A 8 -23.16 -12.91 -17.61
CA VAL A 8 -23.54 -12.15 -16.41
C VAL A 8 -22.75 -10.85 -16.41
N LEU A 9 -23.47 -9.76 -16.36
CA LEU A 9 -22.94 -8.44 -16.06
C LEU A 9 -23.24 -8.15 -14.58
N GLU A 10 -22.20 -7.97 -13.77
CA GLU A 10 -22.31 -7.63 -12.36
C GLU A 10 -22.11 -6.12 -12.18
N LEU A 11 -22.99 -5.46 -11.44
CA LEU A 11 -22.82 -4.06 -11.04
C LEU A 11 -22.30 -4.01 -9.59
N HIS A 12 -21.17 -3.35 -9.41
CA HIS A 12 -20.55 -3.15 -8.11
C HIS A 12 -20.67 -1.68 -7.68
N LEU A 13 -21.08 -1.50 -6.43
CA LEU A 13 -21.15 -0.21 -5.75
C LEU A 13 -20.39 -0.37 -4.43
N GLU A 14 -19.28 0.34 -4.31
CA GLU A 14 -18.46 0.36 -3.10
C GLU A 14 -18.38 1.79 -2.57
N THR A 15 -18.66 1.99 -1.31
CA THR A 15 -18.52 3.29 -0.66
C THR A 15 -17.71 3.15 0.61
N THR A 16 -16.80 4.09 0.85
CA THR A 16 -15.98 4.14 2.05
C THR A 16 -16.02 5.56 2.61
N THR A 17 -16.64 5.71 3.77
CA THR A 17 -16.56 6.97 4.53
C THR A 17 -15.33 6.89 5.42
N PHE A 18 -14.52 7.94 5.43
CA PHE A 18 -13.31 8.00 6.24
C PHE A 18 -13.21 9.31 7.01
N LEU A 19 -12.56 9.22 8.15
CA LEU A 19 -12.05 10.34 8.93
C LEU A 19 -10.57 10.04 9.17
N LEU A 20 -9.72 10.92 8.71
CA LEU A 20 -8.26 10.82 8.83
C LEU A 20 -7.75 12.07 9.52
N ASN A 21 -7.17 11.92 10.69
CA ASN A 21 -6.48 13.00 11.39
C ASN A 21 -4.98 12.76 11.30
N LEU A 22 -4.27 13.64 10.61
CA LEU A 22 -2.84 13.57 10.40
C LEU A 22 -2.16 14.64 11.26
N GLU A 23 -1.71 14.26 12.44
CA GLU A 23 -0.87 15.09 13.29
C GLU A 23 0.59 14.78 12.97
N LYS A 24 1.23 15.65 12.18
CA LYS A 24 2.63 15.49 11.81
C LYS A 24 3.51 16.30 12.75
N GLN A 25 4.15 15.65 13.72
CA GLN A 25 5.16 16.30 14.55
C GLN A 25 6.54 16.28 13.85
N GLY A 26 7.13 17.47 13.67
CA GLY A 26 8.58 17.66 13.75
C GLY A 26 9.42 17.51 12.49
N LEU A 27 8.90 17.45 11.28
CA LEU A 27 9.73 17.53 10.06
C LEU A 27 9.51 18.85 9.34
N GLU A 28 10.27 19.88 9.74
CA GLU A 28 10.06 21.25 9.28
C GLU A 28 10.32 21.51 7.80
N ASP A 29 11.06 20.66 7.09
CA ASP A 29 11.50 20.97 5.73
C ASP A 29 11.55 19.78 4.77
N ASN A 30 10.67 18.79 4.94
CA ASN A 30 10.69 17.64 4.04
C ASN A 30 9.80 17.85 2.81
N THR A 31 10.43 18.18 1.67
CA THR A 31 9.90 18.11 0.30
C THR A 31 9.36 16.70 -0.07
N PHE A 32 9.47 15.73 0.82
CA PHE A 32 9.03 14.35 0.69
C PHE A 32 7.66 14.07 1.30
N THR A 33 6.99 15.06 1.87
CA THR A 33 5.62 14.87 2.34
C THR A 33 4.72 14.61 1.14
N ASN A 34 3.83 13.65 1.24
CA ASN A 34 2.86 13.23 0.24
C ASN A 34 1.89 14.33 -0.24
N GLY A 35 2.26 15.60 -0.16
CA GLY A 35 1.42 16.74 -0.53
C GLY A 35 0.33 17.06 0.49
N LEU A 36 0.26 16.30 1.59
CA LEU A 36 -0.61 16.61 2.72
C LEU A 36 0.09 17.60 3.64
N GLY A 37 -0.54 18.74 3.87
CA GLY A 37 -0.07 19.74 4.84
C GLY A 37 0.03 19.15 6.25
N ARG A 38 0.73 19.87 7.13
CA ARG A 38 0.76 19.57 8.56
C ARG A 38 -0.64 19.72 9.15
N ASP A 39 -0.94 18.91 10.17
CA ASP A 39 -2.16 19.02 10.99
C ASP A 39 -3.45 19.07 10.16
N THR A 40 -3.62 18.09 9.30
CA THR A 40 -4.76 18.02 8.40
C THR A 40 -5.75 16.95 8.88
N THR A 41 -6.98 17.37 9.16
CA THR A 41 -8.10 16.44 9.33
C THR A 41 -8.86 16.35 8.02
N LEU A 42 -8.92 15.14 7.46
CA LEU A 42 -9.65 14.84 6.25
C LEU A 42 -10.87 13.98 6.61
N ILE A 43 -12.03 14.44 6.17
CA ILE A 43 -13.27 13.65 6.24
C ILE A 43 -13.81 13.58 4.82
N GLY A 44 -14.24 12.41 4.41
CA GLY A 44 -14.75 12.27 3.05
C GLY A 44 -15.38 10.94 2.76
N ASN A 45 -15.80 10.81 1.52
CA ASN A 45 -16.37 9.59 0.99
C ASN A 45 -15.68 9.22 -0.33
N LEU A 46 -15.29 7.96 -0.44
CA LEU A 46 -14.78 7.35 -1.67
C LEU A 46 -15.89 6.50 -2.26
N LEU A 47 -16.19 6.71 -3.52
CA LEU A 47 -17.21 5.98 -4.26
C LEU A 47 -16.60 5.27 -5.46
N ASN A 48 -16.79 3.96 -5.55
CA ASN A 48 -16.51 3.15 -6.73
C ASN A 48 -17.81 2.61 -7.30
N VAL A 49 -18.05 2.88 -8.57
CA VAL A 49 -19.17 2.30 -9.32
C VAL A 49 -18.59 1.67 -10.59
N TYR A 50 -18.70 0.36 -10.71
CA TYR A 50 -18.21 -0.33 -11.91
C TYR A 50 -19.05 -1.53 -12.28
N ALA A 51 -19.07 -1.83 -13.57
CA ALA A 51 -19.65 -3.03 -14.13
C ALA A 51 -18.54 -4.03 -14.41
N ARG A 52 -18.71 -5.28 -13.95
CA ARG A 52 -17.84 -6.41 -14.24
C ARG A 52 -18.47 -7.31 -15.28
N LYS A 53 -17.73 -7.59 -16.32
CA LYS A 53 -18.08 -8.58 -17.33
C LYS A 53 -17.05 -9.68 -17.41
N ARG A 54 -17.49 -10.94 -17.31
CA ARG A 54 -16.64 -12.09 -17.58
C ARG A 54 -16.50 -12.27 -19.08
N LEU A 55 -15.28 -12.09 -19.59
CA LEU A 55 -14.95 -12.26 -21.00
C LEU A 55 -14.63 -13.71 -21.35
N LEU A 56 -13.87 -14.37 -20.45
CA LEU A 56 -13.50 -15.78 -20.54
C LEU A 56 -13.62 -16.40 -19.12
N SER A 57 -13.54 -17.69 -19.00
CA SER A 57 -13.58 -18.39 -17.69
C SER A 57 -12.52 -17.85 -16.71
N SER A 58 -11.39 -17.36 -17.25
CA SER A 58 -10.26 -16.83 -16.47
C SER A 58 -10.04 -15.32 -16.62
N VAL A 59 -10.90 -14.61 -17.36
CA VAL A 59 -10.70 -13.17 -17.66
C VAL A 59 -11.94 -12.37 -17.33
N ASP A 60 -11.81 -11.41 -16.43
CA ASP A 60 -12.84 -10.43 -16.09
C ASP A 60 -12.39 -9.02 -16.52
N LEU A 61 -13.32 -8.20 -16.98
CA LEU A 61 -13.14 -6.79 -17.31
C LEU A 61 -14.06 -5.96 -16.43
N ASP A 62 -13.48 -5.01 -15.68
CA ASP A 62 -14.20 -4.02 -14.90
C ASP A 62 -14.11 -2.67 -15.61
N LEU A 63 -15.25 -2.01 -15.80
CA LEU A 63 -15.37 -0.67 -16.36
C LEU A 63 -16.24 0.19 -15.46
N GLY A 64 -15.76 1.36 -15.07
CA GLY A 64 -16.52 2.20 -14.16
C GLY A 64 -15.88 3.54 -13.85
N VAL A 65 -16.30 4.11 -12.72
CA VAL A 65 -15.87 5.43 -12.25
C VAL A 65 -15.59 5.37 -10.75
N PHE A 66 -14.50 6.00 -10.39
CA PHE A 66 -14.14 6.37 -9.03
C PHE A 66 -14.43 7.85 -8.79
N ALA A 67 -14.95 8.19 -7.62
CA ALA A 67 -15.12 9.58 -7.17
C ALA A 67 -14.61 9.75 -5.74
N ASN A 68 -13.84 10.81 -5.50
CA ASN A 68 -13.43 11.26 -4.16
C ASN A 68 -14.21 12.52 -3.80
N MET A 69 -14.92 12.47 -2.69
CA MET A 69 -15.83 13.52 -2.20
C MET A 69 -15.40 13.93 -0.79
N PRO A 70 -14.40 14.81 -0.64
CA PRO A 70 -14.04 15.35 0.67
C PRO A 70 -15.17 16.23 1.21
N PHE A 71 -15.44 16.13 2.52
CA PHE A 71 -16.41 16.98 3.20
C PHE A 71 -15.76 18.31 3.59
N GLY A 72 -16.54 19.38 3.62
CA GLY A 72 -16.09 20.71 4.07
C GLY A 72 -15.52 21.61 2.98
N HIS A 73 -15.36 21.12 1.77
CA HIS A 73 -15.26 21.96 0.58
C HIS A 73 -16.61 22.03 -0.09
N ASP A 74 -17.04 23.23 -0.46
CA ASP A 74 -18.36 23.49 -1.07
C ASP A 74 -18.66 22.50 -2.21
N THR A 75 -19.30 21.40 -1.88
CA THR A 75 -19.94 20.41 -2.77
C THR A 75 -19.16 19.89 -3.96
N GLU A 76 -17.88 20.13 -4.08
CA GLU A 76 -17.10 19.67 -5.24
C GLU A 76 -16.57 18.25 -5.05
N VAL A 77 -16.85 17.40 -6.01
CA VAL A 77 -16.14 16.13 -6.22
C VAL A 77 -14.70 16.48 -6.58
N SER A 78 -13.76 16.29 -5.64
CA SER A 78 -12.36 16.72 -5.85
C SER A 78 -11.67 15.93 -6.94
N GLN A 79 -12.10 14.70 -7.18
CA GLN A 79 -11.50 13.83 -8.17
C GLN A 79 -12.49 12.82 -8.72
N VAL A 80 -12.58 12.76 -10.06
CA VAL A 80 -13.27 11.69 -10.79
C VAL A 80 -12.27 11.02 -11.71
N ARG A 81 -12.17 9.70 -11.62
CA ARG A 81 -11.25 8.91 -12.46
C ARG A 81 -11.95 7.68 -13.02
N PRO A 82 -11.60 7.23 -14.25
CA PRO A 82 -12.11 5.98 -14.79
C PRO A 82 -11.52 4.78 -14.02
N ILE A 83 -12.33 3.77 -13.80
CA ILE A 83 -11.92 2.42 -13.42
C ILE A 83 -11.89 1.60 -14.70
N ILE A 84 -10.69 1.14 -15.08
CA ILE A 84 -10.49 0.22 -16.20
C ILE A 84 -9.56 -0.86 -15.67
N ARG A 85 -10.08 -2.08 -15.50
CA ARG A 85 -9.33 -3.17 -14.88
C ARG A 85 -9.55 -4.45 -15.65
N LEU A 86 -8.47 -5.06 -16.11
CA LEU A 86 -8.46 -6.40 -16.66
C LEU A 86 -7.86 -7.35 -15.61
N GLN A 87 -8.62 -8.36 -15.22
CA GLN A 87 -8.16 -9.39 -14.29
C GLN A 87 -8.03 -10.72 -15.05
N TYR A 88 -6.87 -11.34 -14.95
CA TYR A 88 -6.58 -12.66 -15.52
C TYR A 88 -6.21 -13.64 -14.41
N ARG A 89 -6.95 -14.74 -14.32
CA ARG A 89 -6.73 -15.82 -13.35
C ARG A 89 -6.35 -17.11 -14.07
N PRO A 90 -5.05 -17.33 -14.34
CA PRO A 90 -4.57 -18.55 -14.98
C PRO A 90 -4.86 -19.81 -14.15
N ILE A 91 -4.77 -19.66 -12.85
CA ILE A 91 -5.12 -20.67 -11.83
C ILE A 91 -5.80 -19.96 -10.65
N GLU A 92 -6.49 -20.72 -9.80
CA GLU A 92 -7.26 -20.17 -8.67
C GLU A 92 -6.42 -19.28 -7.73
N GLN A 93 -5.16 -19.66 -7.52
CA GLN A 93 -4.26 -19.00 -6.57
C GLN A 93 -3.60 -17.73 -7.14
N VAL A 94 -3.63 -17.51 -8.45
CA VAL A 94 -2.92 -16.40 -9.10
C VAL A 94 -3.89 -15.48 -9.81
N THR A 95 -3.81 -14.19 -9.49
CA THR A 95 -4.55 -13.14 -10.20
C THR A 95 -3.57 -12.10 -10.71
N THR A 96 -3.57 -11.85 -12.01
CA THR A 96 -2.86 -10.73 -12.63
C THR A 96 -3.87 -9.64 -12.95
N VAL A 97 -3.52 -8.40 -12.61
CA VAL A 97 -4.36 -7.22 -12.82
C VAL A 97 -3.61 -6.23 -13.69
N LEU A 98 -4.27 -5.67 -14.70
CA LEU A 98 -3.77 -4.59 -15.53
C LEU A 98 -4.77 -3.43 -15.51
N GLY A 99 -4.25 -2.20 -15.43
CA GLY A 99 -5.07 -0.98 -15.35
C GLY A 99 -5.26 -0.51 -13.92
N THR A 100 -6.49 -0.33 -13.46
CA THR A 100 -6.76 0.04 -12.07
C THR A 100 -6.47 -1.13 -11.13
N LEU A 101 -5.56 -0.93 -10.17
CA LEU A 101 -5.14 -1.98 -9.25
C LEU A 101 -6.25 -2.37 -8.28
N THR A 102 -6.19 -3.58 -7.73
CA THR A 102 -7.18 -4.09 -6.79
C THR A 102 -6.73 -3.84 -5.36
N GLY A 103 -7.52 -3.10 -4.67
CA GLY A 103 -7.40 -2.85 -3.24
C GLY A 103 -6.19 -2.02 -2.85
N PRO A 104 -6.24 -1.37 -1.70
CA PRO A 104 -5.04 -0.79 -1.11
C PRO A 104 -4.06 -1.94 -0.81
N HIS A 105 -2.76 -1.68 -0.89
CA HIS A 105 -1.67 -2.63 -0.61
C HIS A 105 -1.71 -3.05 0.86
N ARG A 106 -2.56 -4.02 1.15
CA ARG A 106 -3.14 -4.30 2.47
C ARG A 106 -2.18 -4.96 3.44
N GLU A 107 -1.08 -5.47 2.91
CA GLU A 107 -0.15 -6.29 3.70
C GLU A 107 1.15 -5.55 4.01
N PHE A 108 1.28 -4.29 3.61
CA PHE A 108 2.46 -3.49 3.95
C PHE A 108 2.41 -3.04 5.41
N PHE A 109 3.58 -2.99 6.03
CA PHE A 109 3.78 -2.32 7.31
C PHE A 109 3.75 -0.80 7.11
N ASP A 110 3.17 -0.07 8.05
CA ASP A 110 3.04 1.38 7.96
C ASP A 110 4.40 2.08 7.76
N ALA A 111 5.46 1.55 8.34
CA ALA A 111 6.82 2.03 8.12
C ALA A 111 7.30 1.89 6.66
N VAL A 112 6.74 0.98 5.86
CA VAL A 112 7.09 0.77 4.45
C VAL A 112 6.15 1.55 3.55
N PHE A 113 4.84 1.42 3.80
CA PHE A 113 3.77 2.06 3.03
C PHE A 113 2.63 2.46 3.97
N ASP A 114 2.44 3.76 4.15
CA ASP A 114 1.45 4.33 5.06
C ASP A 114 0.02 3.95 4.63
N ASN A 115 -0.73 3.37 5.55
CA ASN A 115 -2.14 3.04 5.34
C ASN A 115 -3.02 4.26 5.03
N ALA A 116 -2.61 5.47 5.40
CA ALA A 116 -3.30 6.70 5.03
C ALA A 116 -3.32 6.93 3.51
N ASN A 117 -2.35 6.38 2.76
CA ASN A 117 -2.29 6.51 1.31
C ASN A 117 -3.55 5.97 0.62
N ARG A 118 -4.22 4.97 1.18
CA ARG A 118 -5.50 4.44 0.68
C ARG A 118 -6.65 5.48 0.63
N PHE A 119 -6.56 6.56 1.40
CA PHE A 119 -7.53 7.64 1.42
C PHE A 119 -7.08 8.86 0.62
N VAL A 120 -5.77 9.08 0.58
CA VAL A 120 -5.16 10.23 -0.11
C VAL A 120 -4.96 9.93 -1.59
N ARG A 121 -4.58 8.69 -1.91
CA ARG A 121 -4.32 8.18 -3.26
C ARG A 121 -5.07 6.87 -3.49
N PRO A 122 -6.40 6.89 -3.38
CA PRO A 122 -7.21 5.68 -3.34
C PRO A 122 -7.25 4.90 -4.67
N LEU A 123 -6.84 5.52 -5.77
CA LEU A 123 -6.85 4.89 -7.09
C LEU A 123 -5.43 4.81 -7.65
N GLU A 124 -4.95 3.60 -7.79
CA GLU A 124 -3.65 3.27 -8.37
C GLU A 124 -3.83 2.61 -9.73
N GLN A 125 -2.87 2.86 -10.64
CA GLN A 125 -2.94 2.37 -12.01
C GLN A 125 -1.61 1.76 -12.43
N GLY A 126 -1.66 0.55 -12.97
CA GLY A 126 -0.45 -0.15 -13.39
C GLY A 126 -0.66 -1.62 -13.65
N ALA A 127 0.20 -2.45 -13.08
CA ALA A 127 0.11 -3.90 -13.13
C ALA A 127 0.31 -4.49 -11.74
N GLN A 128 -0.38 -5.59 -11.44
CA GLN A 128 -0.31 -6.27 -10.16
C GLN A 128 -0.40 -7.78 -10.35
N VAL A 129 0.33 -8.52 -9.55
CA VAL A 129 0.23 -9.97 -9.45
C VAL A 129 -0.04 -10.34 -8.00
N LEU A 130 -1.19 -10.95 -7.77
CA LEU A 130 -1.61 -11.45 -6.48
C LEU A 130 -1.46 -12.97 -6.48
N VAL A 131 -0.83 -13.50 -5.43
CA VAL A 131 -0.77 -14.95 -5.18
C VAL A 131 -1.36 -15.21 -3.81
N ASN A 132 -2.36 -16.06 -3.75
CA ASN A 132 -3.04 -16.43 -2.51
C ASN A 132 -3.17 -17.95 -2.41
N SER A 133 -2.42 -18.53 -1.51
CA SER A 133 -2.45 -19.98 -1.24
C SER A 133 -2.58 -20.25 0.26
N GLN A 134 -2.68 -21.52 0.62
CA GLN A 134 -2.73 -21.93 2.01
C GLN A 134 -1.45 -21.56 2.80
N HIS A 135 -0.29 -21.50 2.12
CA HIS A 135 1.00 -21.33 2.77
C HIS A 135 1.66 -19.99 2.50
N TYR A 136 1.20 -19.23 1.51
CA TYR A 136 1.77 -17.93 1.20
C TYR A 136 0.77 -17.01 0.53
N ARG A 137 0.92 -15.74 0.83
CA ARG A 137 0.22 -14.62 0.20
C ARG A 137 1.26 -13.67 -0.34
N GLN A 138 1.05 -13.18 -1.55
CA GLN A 138 1.99 -12.25 -2.17
C GLN A 138 1.22 -11.21 -2.98
N ASP A 139 1.69 -9.99 -2.91
CA ASP A 139 1.25 -8.86 -3.73
C ASP A 139 2.51 -8.21 -4.32
N LEU A 140 2.63 -8.24 -5.64
CA LEU A 140 3.66 -7.55 -6.39
C LEU A 140 2.99 -6.59 -7.34
N PHE A 141 3.34 -5.31 -7.28
CA PHE A 141 2.73 -4.30 -8.13
C PHE A 141 3.73 -3.28 -8.65
N ILE A 142 3.37 -2.65 -9.75
CA ILE A 142 3.88 -1.37 -10.21
C ILE A 142 2.72 -0.41 -10.36
N ASN A 143 2.82 0.76 -9.72
CA ASN A 143 1.84 1.82 -9.79
C ASN A 143 2.46 3.03 -10.49
N TRP A 144 1.79 3.55 -11.53
CA TRP A 144 2.23 4.70 -12.28
C TRP A 144 1.54 5.95 -11.79
N GLU A 145 2.16 6.68 -10.87
CA GLU A 145 1.56 7.87 -10.28
C GLU A 145 1.54 9.06 -11.26
N GLN A 146 2.63 9.22 -12.01
CA GLN A 146 2.77 10.34 -12.95
C GLN A 146 3.58 9.92 -14.17
N ALA A 147 2.97 10.05 -15.34
CA ALA A 147 3.67 9.86 -16.61
C ALA A 147 4.40 11.15 -17.03
N PHE A 148 5.53 10.98 -17.70
CA PHE A 148 6.27 12.08 -18.30
C PHE A 148 5.40 12.91 -19.25
N ARG A 149 5.30 14.21 -18.97
CA ARG A 149 4.62 15.18 -19.85
C ARG A 149 5.45 16.46 -19.89
N GLY A 150 6.22 16.67 -20.95
CA GLY A 150 7.05 17.84 -21.13
C GLY A 150 8.17 17.94 -20.11
N SER A 151 8.12 18.91 -19.19
CA SER A 151 9.11 19.10 -18.12
C SER A 151 8.81 18.30 -16.85
N ALA A 152 7.64 17.60 -16.78
CA ALA A 152 7.28 16.82 -15.61
C ALA A 152 8.11 15.55 -15.53
N THR A 153 8.49 15.16 -14.32
CA THR A 153 9.23 13.92 -14.06
C THR A 153 8.28 12.72 -14.07
N ASN A 154 8.77 11.54 -14.45
CA ASN A 154 8.08 10.29 -14.21
C ASN A 154 8.09 9.99 -12.71
N ARG A 155 6.95 9.54 -12.20
CA ARG A 155 6.86 9.00 -10.86
C ARG A 155 6.11 7.68 -10.89
N TYR A 156 6.74 6.67 -10.38
CA TYR A 156 6.13 5.36 -10.19
C TYR A 156 6.69 4.69 -8.95
N ASP A 157 5.98 3.75 -8.42
CA ASP A 157 6.42 2.91 -7.34
C ASP A 157 6.22 1.43 -7.66
N VAL A 158 7.10 0.61 -7.13
CA VAL A 158 7.06 -0.84 -7.23
C VAL A 158 7.06 -1.39 -5.81
N GLY A 159 6.07 -2.21 -5.51
CA GLY A 159 5.95 -2.81 -4.21
C GLY A 159 5.85 -4.32 -4.26
N TYR A 160 6.42 -4.96 -3.26
CA TYR A 160 6.30 -6.38 -2.97
C TYR A 160 5.95 -6.58 -1.51
N ALA A 161 4.85 -7.24 -1.24
CA ALA A 161 4.48 -7.71 0.09
C ALA A 161 4.26 -9.22 0.04
N GLY A 162 5.08 -9.95 0.79
CA GLY A 162 5.00 -11.41 0.87
C GLY A 162 4.83 -11.86 2.32
N GLN A 163 3.95 -12.85 2.52
CA GLN A 163 3.75 -13.50 3.80
C GLN A 163 3.78 -15.02 3.61
N PHE A 164 4.67 -15.69 4.31
CA PHE A 164 4.70 -17.15 4.41
C PHE A 164 4.01 -17.60 5.70
N LEU A 165 3.15 -18.62 5.60
CA LEU A 165 2.28 -19.10 6.66
C LEU A 165 2.66 -20.53 7.08
N ALA A 166 2.97 -20.75 8.34
CA ALA A 166 3.33 -22.05 8.91
C ALA A 166 2.68 -22.23 10.30
N GLY A 167 1.44 -22.69 10.32
CA GLY A 167 0.64 -22.77 11.55
C GLY A 167 0.46 -21.39 12.19
N PRO A 168 0.86 -21.20 13.47
CA PRO A 168 0.77 -19.91 14.14
C PRO A 168 1.88 -18.93 13.70
N PHE A 169 2.89 -19.40 12.99
CA PHE A 169 4.01 -18.57 12.55
C PHE A 169 3.75 -17.98 11.18
N ARG A 170 4.07 -16.71 11.03
CA ARG A 170 4.10 -15.99 9.77
C ARG A 170 5.49 -15.39 9.60
N PHE A 171 5.96 -15.37 8.38
CA PHE A 171 7.18 -14.65 8.02
C PHE A 171 6.84 -13.64 6.94
N ASN A 172 7.08 -12.36 7.24
CA ASN A 172 6.76 -11.26 6.35
C ASN A 172 8.04 -10.77 5.65
N ALA A 173 7.95 -10.54 4.35
CA ALA A 173 9.01 -9.93 3.55
C ALA A 173 8.41 -8.86 2.66
N GLN A 174 8.92 -7.63 2.74
CA GLN A 174 8.38 -6.50 2.01
C GLN A 174 9.51 -5.69 1.38
N ALA A 175 9.23 -5.13 0.22
CA ALA A 175 10.09 -4.17 -0.46
C ALA A 175 9.22 -3.13 -1.16
N HIS A 176 9.59 -1.87 -1.05
CA HIS A 176 8.92 -0.79 -1.73
C HIS A 176 9.96 0.17 -2.31
N TRP A 177 9.88 0.40 -3.62
CA TRP A 177 10.76 1.29 -4.35
C TRP A 177 9.96 2.41 -4.99
N VAL A 178 10.27 3.64 -4.65
CA VAL A 178 9.72 4.85 -5.25
C VAL A 178 10.76 5.45 -6.16
N HIS A 179 10.39 5.66 -7.40
CA HIS A 179 11.19 6.35 -8.41
C HIS A 179 10.58 7.71 -8.75
N ASN A 180 11.38 8.75 -8.69
CA ASN A 180 11.01 10.09 -9.12
C ASN A 180 12.12 10.67 -10.00
N GLY A 181 11.90 10.71 -11.32
CA GLY A 181 12.95 11.15 -12.24
C GLY A 181 12.53 11.21 -13.69
N GLN A 182 13.48 11.59 -14.56
CA GLN A 182 13.22 11.73 -16.00
C GLN A 182 13.41 10.43 -16.78
N ALA A 183 14.16 9.47 -16.28
CA ALA A 183 14.47 8.23 -16.95
C ALA A 183 14.00 7.01 -16.15
N LEU A 184 13.47 6.01 -16.83
CA LEU A 184 13.02 4.76 -16.22
C LEU A 184 14.17 3.98 -15.55
N LEU A 185 15.35 4.03 -16.15
CA LEU A 185 16.57 3.44 -15.62
C LEU A 185 17.66 4.50 -15.58
N LYS A 186 18.33 4.61 -14.45
CA LYS A 186 19.45 5.51 -14.24
C LYS A 186 20.69 4.98 -14.95
N LEU A 187 20.77 5.20 -16.25
CA LEU A 187 21.94 4.81 -17.07
C LEU A 187 23.07 5.83 -17.01
N ASP A 188 22.77 7.07 -16.62
CA ASP A 188 23.74 8.15 -16.50
C ASP A 188 23.41 9.03 -15.27
N ARG A 189 24.45 9.43 -14.53
CA ARG A 189 24.34 10.31 -13.36
C ARG A 189 23.92 11.76 -13.68
N SER A 190 23.83 12.11 -14.94
CA SER A 190 23.39 13.44 -15.40
C SER A 190 21.89 13.67 -15.24
N PHE A 191 21.10 12.61 -15.02
CA PHE A 191 19.65 12.72 -14.82
C PHE A 191 19.31 13.03 -13.35
N ASN A 192 18.44 14.00 -13.17
CA ASN A 192 17.93 14.38 -11.86
C ASN A 192 16.87 13.35 -11.39
N THR A 193 17.32 12.31 -10.73
CA THR A 193 16.47 11.22 -10.22
C THR A 193 16.61 11.13 -8.71
N ALA A 194 15.50 10.89 -8.02
CA ALA A 194 15.48 10.53 -6.62
C ALA A 194 14.85 9.15 -6.46
N ASP A 195 15.57 8.24 -5.85
CA ASP A 195 15.12 6.88 -5.59
C ASP A 195 15.06 6.63 -4.09
N ASN A 196 14.00 5.98 -3.64
CA ASN A 196 13.87 5.50 -2.27
C ASN A 196 13.49 4.02 -2.29
N LEU A 197 14.33 3.17 -1.76
CA LEU A 197 14.07 1.74 -1.57
C LEU A 197 13.97 1.45 -0.08
N VAL A 198 12.86 0.86 0.33
CA VAL A 198 12.63 0.37 1.69
C VAL A 198 12.40 -1.12 1.66
N THR A 199 13.01 -1.84 2.60
CA THR A 199 12.73 -3.28 2.79
C THR A 199 12.37 -3.54 4.24
N ALA A 200 11.53 -4.55 4.46
CA ALA A 200 11.17 -5.04 5.78
C ALA A 200 11.12 -6.57 5.79
N LEU A 201 11.69 -7.14 6.83
CA LEU A 201 11.67 -8.59 7.06
C LEU A 201 11.30 -8.85 8.51
N GLY A 202 10.40 -9.80 8.76
CA GLY A 202 10.09 -10.10 10.16
C GLY A 202 9.20 -11.32 10.38
N PRO A 203 9.53 -12.09 11.43
CA PRO A 203 8.65 -13.13 11.94
C PRO A 203 7.49 -12.51 12.71
N GLU A 204 6.37 -13.21 12.68
CA GLU A 204 5.18 -12.90 13.44
C GLU A 204 4.60 -14.21 14.00
N LEU A 205 4.25 -14.19 15.28
CA LEU A 205 3.51 -15.26 15.93
C LEU A 205 2.06 -14.79 16.09
N VAL A 206 1.12 -15.58 15.57
CA VAL A 206 -0.32 -15.31 15.69
C VAL A 206 -0.99 -16.46 16.39
N VAL A 207 -1.78 -16.16 17.39
CA VAL A 207 -2.59 -17.14 18.12
C VAL A 207 -4.06 -16.79 18.01
N GLU A 208 -4.89 -17.84 18.01
CA GLU A 208 -6.33 -17.74 18.08
C GLU A 208 -6.79 -18.13 19.48
N PRO A 209 -7.11 -17.17 20.36
CA PRO A 209 -7.44 -17.47 21.75
C PRO A 209 -8.62 -18.40 21.91
N SER A 210 -9.60 -18.34 20.97
CA SER A 210 -10.76 -19.24 20.95
C SER A 210 -10.40 -20.72 20.78
N ALA A 211 -9.24 -21.02 20.19
CA ALA A 211 -8.75 -22.40 20.09
C ALA A 211 -8.35 -23.00 21.47
N TYR A 212 -7.98 -22.16 22.41
CA TYR A 212 -7.60 -22.54 23.78
C TYR A 212 -8.69 -22.24 24.80
N PHE A 213 -9.47 -21.21 24.55
CA PHE A 213 -10.52 -20.71 25.42
C PHE A 213 -11.82 -20.50 24.61
N PRO A 214 -12.63 -21.55 24.42
CA PRO A 214 -13.84 -21.49 23.57
C PRO A 214 -14.87 -20.42 23.96
N ALA A 215 -14.85 -19.96 25.21
CA ALA A 215 -15.72 -18.88 25.68
C ALA A 215 -15.33 -17.49 25.16
N LEU A 216 -14.12 -17.33 24.60
CA LEU A 216 -13.58 -16.05 24.09
C LEU A 216 -13.86 -15.88 22.59
N THR A 217 -15.07 -16.12 22.13
CA THR A 217 -15.46 -16.00 20.70
C THR A 217 -15.35 -14.58 20.15
N TRP A 218 -15.37 -13.57 21.01
CA TRP A 218 -15.20 -12.15 20.67
C TRP A 218 -13.73 -11.75 20.45
N TRP A 219 -12.78 -12.57 20.92
CA TRP A 219 -11.35 -12.37 20.71
C TRP A 219 -10.87 -13.30 19.58
N ARG A 220 -10.69 -12.75 18.40
CA ARG A 220 -10.37 -13.52 17.21
C ARG A 220 -8.93 -13.95 17.16
N GLN A 221 -8.01 -13.00 17.28
CA GLN A 221 -6.59 -13.24 17.15
C GLN A 221 -5.79 -12.31 18.06
N ALA A 222 -4.58 -12.73 18.40
CA ALA A 222 -3.54 -11.90 18.98
C ALA A 222 -2.21 -12.23 18.31
N GLY A 223 -1.32 -11.25 18.23
CA GLY A 223 -0.03 -11.48 17.61
C GLY A 223 1.07 -10.61 18.19
N ILE A 224 2.29 -11.12 18.02
CA ILE A 224 3.53 -10.39 18.26
C ILE A 224 4.37 -10.47 16.99
N ARG A 225 4.87 -9.33 16.55
CA ARG A 225 5.69 -9.21 15.35
C ARG A 225 6.98 -8.48 15.67
N ALA A 226 8.11 -9.01 15.20
CA ALA A 226 9.39 -8.33 15.21
C ALA A 226 9.80 -8.07 13.77
N THR A 227 10.11 -6.82 13.42
CA THR A 227 10.45 -6.41 12.06
C THR A 227 11.82 -5.74 12.03
N TYR A 228 12.65 -6.12 11.08
CA TYR A 228 13.86 -5.40 10.72
C TYR A 228 13.63 -4.66 9.41
N LEU A 229 13.96 -3.37 9.40
CA LEU A 229 13.74 -2.49 8.25
C LEU A 229 15.06 -1.89 7.79
N THR A 230 15.18 -1.72 6.46
CA THR A 230 16.27 -0.93 5.86
C THR A 230 15.71 0.08 4.88
N SER A 231 16.42 1.20 4.71
CA SER A 231 16.13 2.17 3.67
C SER A 231 17.39 2.59 2.93
N LEU A 232 17.25 2.82 1.64
CA LEU A 232 18.25 3.45 0.79
C LEU A 232 17.59 4.66 0.14
N ASN A 233 18.09 5.85 0.42
CA ASN A 233 17.53 7.08 -0.12
C ASN A 233 18.61 7.79 -0.97
N GLU A 234 18.34 7.96 -2.25
CA GLU A 234 19.17 8.69 -3.18
C GLU A 234 18.53 10.07 -3.45
N PRO A 235 19.12 11.18 -2.99
CA PRO A 235 18.55 12.50 -3.16
C PRO A 235 18.65 13.00 -4.60
N LEU A 236 17.73 13.91 -4.99
CA LEU A 236 17.65 14.50 -6.33
C LEU A 236 18.94 15.17 -6.82
N ALA A 237 19.72 15.75 -5.99
CA ALA A 237 20.86 16.59 -6.39
C ALA A 237 22.20 15.84 -6.54
N GLY A 238 22.21 14.51 -6.70
CA GLY A 238 23.45 13.74 -6.80
C GLY A 238 24.27 13.72 -5.50
N GLY A 239 23.64 14.00 -4.37
CA GLY A 239 24.22 13.83 -3.04
C GLY A 239 24.50 12.34 -2.73
N PRO A 240 25.25 12.05 -1.66
CA PRO A 240 25.53 10.68 -1.26
C PRO A 240 24.24 9.95 -0.88
N ALA A 241 24.13 8.69 -1.28
CA ALA A 241 23.01 7.84 -0.86
C ALA A 241 23.01 7.63 0.67
N ILE A 242 21.87 7.85 1.29
CA ILE A 242 21.68 7.69 2.73
C ILE A 242 21.11 6.30 2.99
N ARG A 243 21.79 5.54 3.82
CA ARG A 243 21.33 4.21 4.25
C ARG A 243 20.79 4.26 5.68
N GLY A 244 19.55 3.82 5.82
CA GLY A 244 18.86 3.75 7.09
C GLY A 244 18.56 2.32 7.52
N ARG A 245 18.30 2.15 8.81
CA ARG A 245 17.81 0.89 9.38
C ARG A 245 16.90 1.15 10.56
N GLY A 246 16.03 0.19 10.84
CA GLY A 246 15.12 0.25 11.97
C GLY A 246 14.70 -1.12 12.48
N TYR A 247 14.19 -1.13 13.68
CA TYR A 247 13.61 -2.29 14.33
C TYR A 247 12.26 -1.91 14.93
N GLU A 248 11.27 -2.73 14.67
CA GLU A 248 9.95 -2.60 15.26
C GLU A 248 9.60 -3.88 16.01
N LEU A 249 9.05 -3.72 17.20
CA LEU A 249 8.37 -4.77 17.93
C LEU A 249 6.93 -4.34 18.14
N SER A 250 5.98 -5.10 17.59
CA SER A 250 4.56 -4.79 17.65
C SER A 250 3.78 -5.91 18.29
N VAL A 251 2.85 -5.55 19.17
CA VAL A 251 1.86 -6.47 19.75
C VAL A 251 0.48 -5.96 19.35
N TRP A 252 -0.36 -6.84 18.89
CA TRP A 252 -1.70 -6.49 18.45
C TRP A 252 -2.73 -7.55 18.89
N MET A 253 -3.97 -7.13 18.98
CA MET A 253 -5.11 -7.97 19.30
C MET A 253 -6.26 -7.66 18.34
N ASP A 254 -6.98 -8.67 17.91
CA ASP A 254 -8.14 -8.53 17.02
C ASP A 254 -9.40 -8.95 17.78
N PHE A 255 -10.20 -7.97 18.10
CA PHE A 255 -11.55 -8.15 18.63
C PHE A 255 -12.57 -7.90 17.52
N SER A 256 -13.80 -8.31 17.69
CA SER A 256 -14.86 -8.11 16.70
C SER A 256 -14.98 -6.65 16.25
N GLY A 257 -14.24 -6.25 15.21
CA GLY A 257 -14.22 -4.90 14.63
C GLY A 257 -13.17 -3.94 15.17
N TRP A 258 -12.34 -4.34 16.14
CA TRP A 258 -11.30 -3.51 16.74
C TRP A 258 -9.96 -4.24 16.69
N ARG A 259 -8.90 -3.53 16.29
CA ARG A 259 -7.53 -4.04 16.29
C ARG A 259 -6.57 -3.06 16.98
N PRO A 260 -6.60 -2.99 18.34
CA PRO A 260 -5.58 -2.22 19.05
C PRO A 260 -4.20 -2.84 18.84
N SER A 261 -3.20 -1.99 18.69
CA SER A 261 -1.80 -2.37 18.59
C SER A 261 -0.93 -1.40 19.38
N VAL A 262 0.19 -1.92 19.87
CA VAL A 262 1.25 -1.14 20.49
C VAL A 262 2.55 -1.54 19.82
N SER A 263 3.28 -0.54 19.32
CA SER A 263 4.56 -0.75 18.66
C SER A 263 5.66 0.01 19.37
N PHE A 264 6.81 -0.65 19.51
CA PHE A 264 8.05 -0.01 19.89
C PHE A 264 8.94 0.10 18.66
N TRP A 265 9.36 1.31 18.33
CA TRP A 265 10.19 1.62 17.19
C TRP A 265 11.54 2.19 17.60
N ARG A 266 12.59 1.76 16.89
CA ARG A 266 13.91 2.37 16.97
C ARG A 266 14.55 2.38 15.58
N GLY A 267 14.81 3.57 15.05
CA GLY A 267 15.46 3.77 13.76
C GLY A 267 16.74 4.60 13.83
N ARG A 268 17.55 4.50 12.78
CA ARG A 268 18.69 5.37 12.51
C ARG A 268 18.76 5.66 11.02
N HIS A 269 18.69 6.93 10.64
CA HIS A 269 18.68 7.39 9.22
C HIS A 269 17.61 6.71 8.35
N PHE A 270 16.61 6.11 8.97
CA PHE A 270 15.54 5.43 8.25
C PHE A 270 14.56 6.44 7.69
N LEU A 271 14.25 6.30 6.40
CA LEU A 271 13.27 7.12 5.71
C LEU A 271 12.55 6.27 4.66
N SER A 272 11.23 6.28 4.68
CA SER A 272 10.36 5.79 3.63
C SER A 272 9.57 6.95 3.03
N GLN A 273 9.61 7.12 1.72
CA GLN A 273 8.87 8.20 1.04
C GLN A 273 7.36 7.97 1.04
N GLN A 274 6.93 6.73 1.12
CA GLN A 274 5.52 6.34 1.14
C GLN A 274 5.10 5.76 2.50
N GLY A 275 6.05 5.55 3.42
CA GLY A 275 5.77 5.07 4.77
C GLY A 275 5.23 6.18 5.66
N ASP A 276 4.67 5.77 6.79
CA ASP A 276 4.22 6.68 7.82
C ASP A 276 5.42 7.49 8.36
N PRO A 277 5.35 8.82 8.35
CA PRO A 277 6.43 9.70 8.81
C PRO A 277 6.80 9.51 10.28
N GLU A 278 5.98 8.92 11.12
CA GLU A 278 6.30 8.58 12.50
C GLU A 278 7.49 7.61 12.60
N TYR A 279 7.73 6.81 11.57
CA TYR A 279 8.88 5.92 11.47
C TYR A 279 10.14 6.60 10.92
N ALA A 280 10.08 7.85 10.51
CA ALA A 280 11.26 8.57 10.08
C ALA A 280 12.21 8.79 11.28
N ALA A 281 13.47 8.33 11.15
CA ALA A 281 14.46 8.52 12.20
C ALA A 281 15.02 9.94 12.16
N SER A 282 14.90 10.67 13.27
CA SER A 282 15.25 12.08 13.42
C SER A 282 16.77 12.40 13.38
N ASN A 283 17.63 11.42 13.19
CA ASN A 283 19.07 11.61 13.15
C ASN A 283 19.59 11.59 11.72
N PHE A 284 19.18 12.56 10.89
CA PHE A 284 19.93 12.90 9.70
C PHE A 284 21.20 13.66 10.15
N PRO A 285 22.38 13.32 9.63
CA PRO A 285 23.54 14.18 9.83
C PRO A 285 23.23 15.55 9.21
N GLU A 286 23.38 16.61 9.99
CA GLU A 286 23.36 17.99 9.54
C GLU A 286 24.43 18.21 8.46
#